data_a51abc6d178121306634ac42d96a33df
#
_entry.id   a51abc6d178121306634ac42d96a33df
#
_cell.length_a   1.000
_cell.length_b   1.000
_cell.length_c   1.000
_cell.angle_alpha   90.00
_cell.angle_beta   90.00
_cell.angle_gamma   90.00
#
_symmetry.space_group_name_H-M   'P 1'
#
loop_
_entity.id
_entity.type
_entity.pdbx_description
1 polymer ?
#
loop_
_entity_poly.entity_id
_entity_poly.type
_entity_poly.pdbx_seq_one_letter_code
_entity_poly.pdbx_strand_id
1 'polypeptide(L)'
;MEHSEQPASSSLLDKLASRLSELMPGVLTCVTLAMAAAFLSEHYGGPVMLYALLFGMAFNFLSEEGRCVAGIELTSRTILRFGVALLGVRITITEVSELGLWPVVMIIVAVTSTILVGWGVARVLGLSKEQGLLSGGSVAICGASAAMALSAVLPKTEESERQTILTVVGVTTLSTLAMVIYPALVTLFGLDDFSAGVFLGGTIHDVAQVVGAGYMISPETGDVSTLVKLIRVAMLVPAVFLYSMMYRRANAGRGESKIALLPGFLLVFIFFVVINSLGVIPAIVVDGLTDLSRWCLVAAIAALGVKTSFKKLAVVGWLPVVLMVAETVFLCMLVLLVVIFFI
;
A
#
# COMPACT_ATOMS: atom_id res chain seq x y z
N MET A 1 19.20 30.01 -48.46
CA MET A 1 19.81 28.80 -47.93
C MET A 1 19.79 28.92 -46.42
N GLU A 2 18.68 28.53 -45.80
CA GLU A 2 18.54 28.46 -44.33
C GLU A 2 18.97 27.08 -43.90
N HIS A 3 20.09 27.01 -43.17
CA HIS A 3 20.47 25.79 -42.46
C HIS A 3 19.55 25.62 -41.27
N SER A 4 18.63 24.68 -41.38
CA SER A 4 17.88 24.14 -40.21
C SER A 4 18.87 23.35 -39.33
N GLU A 5 19.33 23.95 -38.25
CA GLU A 5 20.00 23.21 -37.16
C GLU A 5 19.03 22.21 -36.57
N GLN A 6 19.27 20.92 -36.80
CA GLN A 6 18.61 19.85 -36.05
C GLN A 6 19.06 19.94 -34.58
N PRO A 7 18.14 19.87 -33.60
CA PRO A 7 18.53 19.86 -32.19
C PRO A 7 19.37 18.61 -31.90
N ALA A 8 20.60 18.84 -31.42
CA ALA A 8 21.53 17.81 -30.99
C ALA A 8 20.86 16.80 -30.09
N SER A 9 20.99 15.52 -30.39
CA SER A 9 20.50 14.42 -29.54
C SER A 9 21.16 14.56 -28.17
N SER A 10 20.35 14.95 -27.16
CA SER A 10 20.79 15.03 -25.77
C SER A 10 21.39 13.70 -25.35
N SER A 11 22.64 13.72 -24.85
CA SER A 11 23.34 12.51 -24.42
C SER A 11 22.54 11.79 -23.31
N LEU A 12 22.72 10.48 -23.18
CA LEU A 12 22.12 9.70 -22.08
C LEU A 12 22.44 10.33 -20.72
N LEU A 13 23.62 10.91 -20.57
CA LEU A 13 24.06 11.62 -19.37
C LEU A 13 23.27 12.89 -19.11
N ASP A 14 22.94 13.68 -20.15
CA ASP A 14 22.14 14.90 -20.00
C ASP A 14 20.69 14.56 -19.57
N LYS A 15 20.13 13.49 -20.12
CA LYS A 15 18.80 12.98 -19.71
C LYS A 15 18.79 12.47 -18.27
N LEU A 16 19.85 11.81 -17.83
CA LEU A 16 19.98 11.35 -16.44
C LEU A 16 20.16 12.54 -15.49
N ALA A 17 21.01 13.50 -15.84
CA ALA A 17 21.24 14.69 -15.04
C ALA A 17 19.96 15.54 -14.89
N SER A 18 19.21 15.73 -15.97
CA SER A 18 17.92 16.45 -15.92
C SER A 18 16.87 15.72 -15.05
N ARG A 19 16.75 14.39 -15.17
CA ARG A 19 15.86 13.61 -14.29
C ARG A 19 16.30 13.66 -12.83
N LEU A 20 17.60 13.57 -12.54
CA LEU A 20 18.11 13.70 -11.18
C LEU A 20 17.79 15.08 -10.60
N SER A 21 18.02 16.15 -11.35
CA SER A 21 17.70 17.52 -10.89
C SER A 21 16.20 17.75 -10.64
N GLU A 22 15.33 17.07 -11.38
CA GLU A 22 13.88 17.10 -11.18
C GLU A 22 13.43 16.35 -9.91
N LEU A 23 14.05 15.20 -9.62
CA LEU A 23 13.66 14.33 -8.51
C LEU A 23 14.27 14.76 -7.17
N MET A 24 15.47 15.32 -7.18
CA MET A 24 16.25 15.63 -5.99
C MET A 24 15.52 16.50 -4.96
N PRO A 25 14.83 17.59 -5.31
CA PRO A 25 14.18 18.44 -4.30
C PRO A 25 13.16 17.68 -3.45
N GLY A 26 12.31 16.87 -4.08
CA GLY A 26 11.30 16.10 -3.36
C GLY A 26 11.89 14.94 -2.56
N VAL A 27 12.90 14.24 -3.10
CA VAL A 27 13.60 13.17 -2.37
C VAL A 27 14.31 13.73 -1.15
N LEU A 28 15.06 14.83 -1.29
CA LEU A 28 15.75 15.49 -0.17
C LEU A 28 14.76 15.96 0.90
N THR A 29 13.61 16.51 0.51
CA THR A 29 12.54 16.87 1.46
C THR A 29 12.11 15.65 2.28
N CYS A 30 11.81 14.52 1.63
CA CYS A 30 11.38 13.30 2.32
C CYS A 30 12.46 12.74 3.25
N VAL A 31 13.73 12.75 2.81
CA VAL A 31 14.87 12.33 3.64
C VAL A 31 15.06 13.25 4.84
N THR A 32 14.94 14.57 4.67
CA THR A 32 15.03 15.54 5.77
C THR A 32 13.93 15.31 6.80
N LEU A 33 12.68 15.08 6.36
CA LEU A 33 11.57 14.75 7.26
C LEU A 33 11.79 13.41 7.98
N ALA A 34 12.35 12.41 7.29
CA ALA A 34 12.70 11.13 7.87
C ALA A 34 13.79 11.28 8.96
N MET A 35 14.82 12.08 8.70
CA MET A 35 15.88 12.37 9.68
C MET A 35 15.33 13.12 10.90
N ALA A 36 14.45 14.10 10.69
CA ALA A 36 13.79 14.81 11.78
C ALA A 36 12.91 13.87 12.63
N ALA A 37 12.18 12.96 11.98
CA ALA A 37 11.38 11.95 12.66
C ALA A 37 12.23 10.97 13.47
N ALA A 38 13.36 10.51 12.93
CA ALA A 38 14.31 9.64 13.63
C ALA A 38 14.91 10.36 14.84
N PHE A 39 15.36 11.59 14.66
CA PHE A 39 15.90 12.41 15.75
C PHE A 39 14.90 12.56 16.90
N LEU A 40 13.63 12.86 16.56
CA LEU A 40 12.59 13.02 17.59
C LEU A 40 12.29 11.70 18.32
N SER A 41 12.23 10.60 17.57
CA SER A 41 12.03 9.26 18.12
C SER A 41 13.15 8.84 19.09
N GLU A 42 14.40 9.13 18.73
CA GLU A 42 15.58 8.79 19.56
C GLU A 42 15.68 9.63 20.83
N HIS A 43 15.31 10.93 20.77
CA HIS A 43 15.50 11.84 21.91
C HIS A 43 14.28 11.92 22.84
N TYR A 44 13.09 11.78 22.32
CA TYR A 44 11.85 11.94 23.10
C TYR A 44 11.03 10.65 23.20
N GLY A 45 11.49 9.57 22.57
CA GLY A 45 10.73 8.33 22.46
C GLY A 45 9.59 8.40 21.45
N GLY A 46 8.87 7.30 21.32
CA GLY A 46 7.73 7.16 20.40
C GLY A 46 8.12 6.63 19.03
N PRO A 47 7.12 6.21 18.24
CA PRO A 47 7.33 5.51 16.97
C PRO A 47 7.82 6.44 15.87
N VAL A 48 8.98 6.15 15.27
CA VAL A 48 9.56 6.94 14.17
C VAL A 48 8.61 7.06 12.97
N MET A 49 7.87 6.01 12.64
CA MET A 49 6.93 6.00 11.52
C MET A 49 5.76 6.96 11.73
N LEU A 50 5.28 7.11 12.98
CA LEU A 50 4.24 8.07 13.32
C LEU A 50 4.74 9.51 13.14
N TYR A 51 5.93 9.82 13.65
CA TYR A 51 6.52 11.15 13.47
C TYR A 51 6.76 11.47 11.99
N ALA A 52 7.26 10.50 11.20
CA ALA A 52 7.46 10.68 9.77
C ALA A 52 6.14 10.98 9.04
N LEU A 53 5.06 10.27 9.37
CA LEU A 53 3.73 10.51 8.83
C LEU A 53 3.23 11.93 9.19
N LEU A 54 3.27 12.28 10.48
CA LEU A 54 2.76 13.57 10.97
C LEU A 54 3.54 14.76 10.40
N PHE A 55 4.87 14.67 10.37
CA PHE A 55 5.69 15.69 9.72
C PHE A 55 5.35 15.78 8.22
N GLY A 56 5.24 14.64 7.55
CA GLY A 56 4.80 14.64 6.15
C GLY A 56 3.48 15.39 5.97
N MET A 57 2.47 15.09 6.78
CA MET A 57 1.16 15.75 6.70
C MET A 57 1.22 17.27 6.93
N ALA A 58 2.10 17.74 7.82
CA ALA A 58 2.33 19.17 8.04
C ALA A 58 2.87 19.89 6.79
N PHE A 59 3.60 19.17 5.92
CA PHE A 59 4.15 19.67 4.66
C PHE A 59 3.32 19.29 3.42
N ASN A 60 2.03 18.99 3.58
CA ASN A 60 1.15 18.55 2.48
C ASN A 60 1.17 19.49 1.26
N PHE A 61 1.33 20.79 1.47
CA PHE A 61 1.38 21.78 0.40
C PHE A 61 2.49 21.52 -0.65
N LEU A 62 3.56 20.82 -0.28
CA LEU A 62 4.66 20.45 -1.21
C LEU A 62 4.27 19.37 -2.23
N SER A 63 3.14 18.69 -2.03
CA SER A 63 2.64 17.66 -2.96
C SER A 63 1.64 18.18 -3.98
N GLU A 64 1.16 19.41 -3.81
CA GLU A 64 0.13 19.97 -4.69
C GLU A 64 0.75 20.58 -5.94
N GLU A 65 1.79 21.42 -5.80
CA GLU A 65 2.48 22.08 -6.91
C GLU A 65 3.96 22.31 -6.60
N GLY A 66 4.82 22.40 -7.64
CA GLY A 66 6.20 22.81 -7.53
C GLY A 66 7.23 21.69 -7.74
N ARG A 67 8.50 22.02 -7.45
CA ARG A 67 9.67 21.17 -7.76
C ARG A 67 9.75 19.88 -6.93
N CYS A 68 9.03 19.78 -5.83
CA CYS A 68 9.11 18.61 -4.93
C CYS A 68 8.20 17.45 -5.38
N VAL A 69 7.18 17.71 -6.18
CA VAL A 69 6.11 16.74 -6.52
C VAL A 69 6.68 15.45 -7.11
N ALA A 70 7.55 15.54 -8.11
CA ALA A 70 8.13 14.38 -8.78
C ALA A 70 8.97 13.50 -7.83
N GLY A 71 9.77 14.10 -6.96
CA GLY A 71 10.59 13.39 -5.99
C GLY A 71 9.76 12.79 -4.85
N ILE A 72 8.71 13.46 -4.37
CA ILE A 72 7.75 12.92 -3.40
C ILE A 72 7.02 11.71 -3.99
N GLU A 73 6.60 11.79 -5.26
CA GLU A 73 5.95 10.66 -5.95
C GLU A 73 6.88 9.46 -6.08
N LEU A 74 8.14 9.67 -6.48
CA LEU A 74 9.17 8.63 -6.53
C LEU A 74 9.36 7.98 -5.15
N THR A 75 9.46 8.77 -4.08
CA THR A 75 9.72 8.29 -2.73
C THR A 75 8.52 7.51 -2.19
N SER A 76 7.31 8.01 -2.38
CA SER A 76 6.09 7.37 -1.90
C SER A 76 5.73 6.07 -2.64
N ARG A 77 6.28 5.82 -3.83
CA ARG A 77 5.98 4.62 -4.62
C ARG A 77 7.19 3.72 -4.84
N THR A 78 8.26 4.26 -5.43
CA THR A 78 9.40 3.45 -5.87
C THR A 78 10.32 3.12 -4.71
N ILE A 79 10.71 4.12 -3.91
CA ILE A 79 11.56 3.91 -2.73
C ILE A 79 10.82 3.05 -1.69
N LEU A 80 9.52 3.25 -1.52
CA LEU A 80 8.68 2.39 -0.69
C LEU A 80 8.76 0.92 -1.12
N ARG A 81 8.47 0.64 -2.41
CA ARG A 81 8.48 -0.74 -2.93
C ARG A 81 9.85 -1.38 -2.82
N PHE A 82 10.90 -0.62 -3.01
CA PHE A 82 12.26 -1.06 -2.81
C PHE A 82 12.53 -1.40 -1.33
N GLY A 83 12.13 -0.53 -0.39
CA GLY A 83 12.23 -0.79 1.05
C GLY A 83 11.47 -2.04 1.47
N VAL A 84 10.21 -2.21 1.00
CA VAL A 84 9.42 -3.42 1.28
C VAL A 84 10.06 -4.67 0.68
N ALA A 85 10.60 -4.60 -0.53
CA ALA A 85 11.28 -5.74 -1.14
C ALA A 85 12.49 -6.19 -0.33
N LEU A 86 13.26 -5.25 0.21
CA LEU A 86 14.42 -5.53 1.07
C LEU A 86 14.03 -6.17 2.42
N LEU A 87 12.82 -5.96 2.95
CA LEU A 87 12.36 -6.65 4.17
C LEU A 87 12.40 -8.17 4.04
N GLY A 88 12.28 -8.71 2.82
CA GLY A 88 12.42 -10.13 2.58
C GLY A 88 13.74 -10.74 3.04
N VAL A 89 14.79 -9.91 3.20
CA VAL A 89 16.08 -10.36 3.74
C VAL A 89 16.01 -10.76 5.22
N ARG A 90 15.04 -10.22 5.98
CA ARG A 90 14.86 -10.55 7.40
C ARG A 90 13.99 -11.78 7.62
N ILE A 91 13.13 -12.09 6.67
CA ILE A 91 12.11 -13.12 6.80
C ILE A 91 12.64 -14.44 6.23
N THR A 92 12.35 -15.53 6.92
CA THR A 92 12.70 -16.89 6.50
C THR A 92 11.45 -17.69 6.13
N ILE A 93 11.62 -18.77 5.34
CA ILE A 93 10.52 -19.70 5.03
C ILE A 93 9.99 -20.36 6.30
N THR A 94 10.82 -20.55 7.32
CA THR A 94 10.40 -21.07 8.62
C THR A 94 9.38 -20.15 9.26
N GLU A 95 9.66 -18.85 9.39
CA GLU A 95 8.72 -17.84 9.91
C GLU A 95 7.44 -17.75 9.06
N VAL A 96 7.55 -17.87 7.74
CA VAL A 96 6.38 -17.97 6.87
C VAL A 96 5.53 -19.20 7.19
N SER A 97 6.16 -20.33 7.48
CA SER A 97 5.46 -21.58 7.85
C SER A 97 4.85 -21.51 9.27
N GLU A 98 5.50 -20.80 10.18
CA GLU A 98 5.03 -20.54 11.55
C GLU A 98 3.80 -19.64 11.60
N LEU A 99 3.57 -18.80 10.56
CA LEU A 99 2.32 -18.04 10.42
C LEU A 99 1.09 -18.96 10.49
N GLY A 100 1.23 -20.21 10.07
CA GLY A 100 0.19 -21.21 10.14
C GLY A 100 -0.90 -21.07 9.08
N LEU A 101 -1.88 -21.96 9.15
CA LEU A 101 -2.97 -22.02 8.18
C LEU A 101 -4.07 -20.97 8.46
N TRP A 102 -4.30 -20.63 9.73
CA TRP A 102 -5.40 -19.77 10.15
C TRP A 102 -5.36 -18.36 9.55
N PRO A 103 -4.24 -17.63 9.56
CA PRO A 103 -4.16 -16.33 8.90
C PRO A 103 -4.43 -16.39 7.40
N VAL A 104 -3.98 -17.45 6.72
CA VAL A 104 -4.24 -17.63 5.27
C VAL A 104 -5.73 -17.85 5.00
N VAL A 105 -6.37 -18.74 5.76
CA VAL A 105 -7.83 -18.99 5.65
C VAL A 105 -8.60 -17.72 5.97
N MET A 106 -8.23 -17.02 7.05
CA MET A 106 -8.81 -15.73 7.42
C MET A 106 -8.71 -14.71 6.26
N ILE A 107 -7.56 -14.58 5.61
CA ILE A 107 -7.38 -13.67 4.48
C ILE A 107 -8.34 -14.02 3.33
N ILE A 108 -8.43 -15.30 2.96
CA ILE A 108 -9.34 -15.75 1.89
C ILE A 108 -10.79 -15.40 2.22
N VAL A 109 -11.22 -15.71 3.45
CA VAL A 109 -12.58 -15.40 3.94
C VAL A 109 -12.79 -13.89 3.98
N ALA A 110 -11.84 -13.12 4.54
CA ALA A 110 -11.93 -11.69 4.68
C ALA A 110 -12.01 -10.99 3.30
N VAL A 111 -11.18 -11.38 2.35
CA VAL A 111 -11.21 -10.82 0.99
C VAL A 111 -12.53 -11.13 0.31
N THR A 112 -12.95 -12.39 0.33
CA THR A 112 -14.17 -12.81 -0.36
C THR A 112 -15.42 -12.16 0.25
N SER A 113 -15.54 -12.19 1.58
CA SER A 113 -16.70 -11.62 2.28
C SER A 113 -16.75 -10.09 2.13
N THR A 114 -15.62 -9.38 2.18
CA THR A 114 -15.59 -7.93 2.01
C THR A 114 -16.03 -7.52 0.59
N ILE A 115 -15.62 -8.26 -0.44
CA ILE A 115 -16.11 -8.03 -1.82
C ILE A 115 -17.63 -8.23 -1.90
N LEU A 116 -18.16 -9.28 -1.27
CA LEU A 116 -19.61 -9.56 -1.26
C LEU A 116 -20.37 -8.48 -0.48
N VAL A 117 -19.85 -8.05 0.66
CA VAL A 117 -20.44 -6.95 1.45
C VAL A 117 -20.43 -5.64 0.64
N GLY A 118 -19.32 -5.31 -0.02
CA GLY A 118 -19.24 -4.15 -0.90
C GLY A 118 -20.31 -4.17 -2.00
N TRP A 119 -20.48 -5.32 -2.68
CA TRP A 119 -21.55 -5.49 -3.64
C TRP A 119 -22.95 -5.34 -3.02
N GLY A 120 -23.19 -5.94 -1.85
CA GLY A 120 -24.49 -5.87 -1.14
C GLY A 120 -24.82 -4.46 -0.67
N VAL A 121 -23.87 -3.77 -0.02
CA VAL A 121 -24.03 -2.39 0.49
C VAL A 121 -24.22 -1.42 -0.66
N ALA A 122 -23.45 -1.54 -1.76
CA ALA A 122 -23.64 -0.71 -2.94
C ALA A 122 -25.06 -0.82 -3.49
N ARG A 123 -25.62 -2.03 -3.54
CA ARG A 123 -27.02 -2.25 -3.97
C ARG A 123 -28.03 -1.56 -3.06
N VAL A 124 -27.82 -1.60 -1.73
CA VAL A 124 -28.69 -0.92 -0.76
C VAL A 124 -28.61 0.60 -0.90
N LEU A 125 -27.42 1.11 -1.19
CA LEU A 125 -27.19 2.56 -1.40
C LEU A 125 -27.62 3.06 -2.79
N GLY A 126 -28.14 2.19 -3.67
CA GLY A 126 -28.51 2.56 -5.05
C GLY A 126 -27.31 2.83 -5.97
N LEU A 127 -26.12 2.35 -5.59
CA LEU A 127 -24.90 2.45 -6.40
C LEU A 127 -24.80 1.29 -7.39
N SER A 128 -23.96 1.43 -8.42
CA SER A 128 -23.75 0.38 -9.42
C SER A 128 -23.07 -0.87 -8.83
N LYS A 129 -23.34 -2.02 -9.43
CA LYS A 129 -22.67 -3.28 -9.07
C LYS A 129 -21.16 -3.16 -9.24
N GLU A 130 -20.74 -2.52 -10.31
CA GLU A 130 -19.33 -2.30 -10.65
C GLU A 130 -18.63 -1.49 -9.57
N GLN A 131 -19.28 -0.46 -9.05
CA GLN A 131 -18.73 0.35 -7.97
C GLN A 131 -18.57 -0.44 -6.67
N GLY A 132 -19.55 -1.27 -6.28
CA GLY A 132 -19.46 -2.12 -5.11
C GLY A 132 -18.37 -3.19 -5.22
N LEU A 133 -18.20 -3.79 -6.40
CA LEU A 133 -17.13 -4.75 -6.67
C LEU A 133 -15.76 -4.08 -6.69
N LEU A 134 -15.67 -2.87 -7.26
CA LEU A 134 -14.43 -2.09 -7.31
C LEU A 134 -13.98 -1.65 -5.92
N SER A 135 -14.88 -1.04 -5.12
CA SER A 135 -14.55 -0.58 -3.77
C SER A 135 -14.27 -1.75 -2.82
N GLY A 136 -15.15 -2.77 -2.81
CA GLY A 136 -14.98 -3.96 -1.99
C GLY A 136 -13.69 -4.71 -2.28
N GLY A 137 -13.33 -4.90 -3.56
CA GLY A 137 -12.06 -5.48 -3.95
C GLY A 137 -10.85 -4.61 -3.58
N SER A 138 -10.99 -3.29 -3.67
CA SER A 138 -9.94 -2.34 -3.29
C SER A 138 -9.67 -2.35 -1.79
N VAL A 139 -10.72 -2.24 -0.97
CA VAL A 139 -10.65 -2.32 0.49
C VAL A 139 -10.12 -3.69 0.94
N ALA A 140 -10.61 -4.76 0.33
CA ALA A 140 -10.26 -6.13 0.71
C ALA A 140 -8.82 -6.52 0.41
N ILE A 141 -8.18 -5.98 -0.65
CA ILE A 141 -6.89 -6.50 -1.13
C ILE A 141 -5.74 -5.53 -0.81
N CYS A 142 -5.54 -4.51 -1.64
CA CYS A 142 -4.39 -3.61 -1.49
C CYS A 142 -4.68 -2.14 -1.88
N GLY A 143 -5.89 -1.68 -1.60
CA GLY A 143 -6.25 -0.28 -1.77
C GLY A 143 -6.16 0.19 -3.22
N ALA A 144 -5.42 1.26 -3.45
CA ALA A 144 -5.29 1.90 -4.74
C ALA A 144 -4.76 0.97 -5.85
N SER A 145 -3.82 0.07 -5.53
CA SER A 145 -3.27 -0.88 -6.51
C SER A 145 -4.33 -1.87 -6.99
N ALA A 146 -5.19 -2.37 -6.08
CA ALA A 146 -6.31 -3.23 -6.42
C ALA A 146 -7.37 -2.45 -7.23
N ALA A 147 -7.68 -1.20 -6.85
CA ALA A 147 -8.60 -0.36 -7.61
C ALA A 147 -8.18 -0.23 -9.08
N MET A 148 -6.90 0.06 -9.33
CA MET A 148 -6.35 0.19 -10.68
C MET A 148 -6.39 -1.13 -11.47
N ALA A 149 -6.05 -2.25 -10.83
CA ALA A 149 -6.04 -3.56 -11.49
C ALA A 149 -7.46 -4.05 -11.80
N LEU A 150 -8.39 -3.91 -10.85
CA LEU A 150 -9.78 -4.31 -11.04
C LEU A 150 -10.51 -3.43 -12.05
N SER A 151 -10.27 -2.11 -12.03
CA SER A 151 -10.86 -1.20 -13.02
C SER A 151 -10.44 -1.52 -14.46
N ALA A 152 -9.27 -2.11 -14.66
CA ALA A 152 -8.79 -2.49 -15.98
C ALA A 152 -9.60 -3.65 -16.61
N VAL A 153 -10.28 -4.46 -15.78
CA VAL A 153 -11.12 -5.60 -16.23
C VAL A 153 -12.62 -5.32 -16.16
N LEU A 154 -13.02 -4.22 -15.50
CA LEU A 154 -14.40 -3.74 -15.47
C LEU A 154 -14.78 -3.04 -16.80
N PRO A 155 -16.08 -2.91 -17.12
CA PRO A 155 -16.54 -2.16 -18.29
C PRO A 155 -16.06 -0.70 -18.21
N LYS A 156 -15.44 -0.22 -19.30
CA LYS A 156 -14.91 1.16 -19.36
C LYS A 156 -16.01 2.10 -19.82
N THR A 157 -16.44 2.98 -18.93
CA THR A 157 -17.35 4.10 -19.17
C THR A 157 -16.77 5.33 -18.46
N GLU A 158 -17.20 6.53 -18.80
CA GLU A 158 -16.78 7.75 -18.07
C GLU A 158 -17.10 7.64 -16.59
N GLU A 159 -18.24 7.03 -16.25
CA GLU A 159 -18.62 6.81 -14.85
C GLU A 159 -17.68 5.81 -14.15
N SER A 160 -17.25 4.74 -14.80
CA SER A 160 -16.30 3.78 -14.21
C SER A 160 -14.90 4.38 -13.99
N GLU A 161 -14.45 5.28 -14.85
CA GLU A 161 -13.19 6.02 -14.65
C GLU A 161 -13.30 6.96 -13.45
N ARG A 162 -14.40 7.70 -13.35
CA ARG A 162 -14.69 8.56 -12.20
C ARG A 162 -14.74 7.74 -10.91
N GLN A 163 -15.48 6.62 -10.89
CA GLN A 163 -15.57 5.71 -9.75
C GLN A 163 -14.20 5.17 -9.34
N THR A 164 -13.33 4.88 -10.30
CA THR A 164 -11.97 4.42 -10.02
C THR A 164 -11.15 5.49 -9.29
N ILE A 165 -11.18 6.72 -9.79
CA ILE A 165 -10.48 7.86 -9.14
C ILE A 165 -10.99 8.07 -7.71
N LEU A 166 -12.32 8.10 -7.53
CA LEU A 166 -12.95 8.28 -6.22
C LEU A 166 -12.59 7.14 -5.26
N THR A 167 -12.59 5.89 -5.74
CA THR A 167 -12.20 4.72 -4.95
C THR A 167 -10.73 4.81 -4.53
N VAL A 168 -9.82 5.17 -5.44
CA VAL A 168 -8.39 5.34 -5.12
C VAL A 168 -8.19 6.38 -4.03
N VAL A 169 -8.83 7.55 -4.16
CA VAL A 169 -8.74 8.63 -3.16
C VAL A 169 -9.31 8.17 -1.82
N GLY A 170 -10.50 7.57 -1.82
CA GLY A 170 -11.18 7.13 -0.61
C GLY A 170 -10.41 6.05 0.16
N VAL A 171 -9.99 4.95 -0.52
CA VAL A 171 -9.26 3.88 0.15
C VAL A 171 -7.88 4.32 0.65
N THR A 172 -7.20 5.23 -0.05
CA THR A 172 -5.91 5.76 0.40
C THR A 172 -6.07 6.60 1.67
N THR A 173 -7.12 7.42 1.71
CA THR A 173 -7.43 8.24 2.90
C THR A 173 -7.83 7.36 4.08
N LEU A 174 -8.73 6.38 3.88
CA LEU A 174 -9.13 5.44 4.94
C LEU A 174 -7.95 4.59 5.43
N SER A 175 -7.06 4.20 4.54
CA SER A 175 -5.84 3.47 4.89
C SER A 175 -4.91 4.29 5.79
N THR A 176 -4.78 5.60 5.52
CA THR A 176 -4.00 6.50 6.37
C THR A 176 -4.64 6.69 7.75
N LEU A 177 -5.98 6.81 7.81
CA LEU A 177 -6.70 6.83 9.09
C LEU A 177 -6.51 5.53 9.87
N ALA A 178 -6.62 4.37 9.19
CA ALA A 178 -6.41 3.07 9.80
C ALA A 178 -4.97 2.91 10.34
N MET A 179 -3.95 3.41 9.64
CA MET A 179 -2.56 3.41 10.12
C MET A 179 -2.39 4.10 11.48
N VAL A 180 -3.18 5.15 11.73
CA VAL A 180 -3.12 5.92 12.99
C VAL A 180 -4.00 5.30 14.08
N ILE A 181 -5.20 4.84 13.71
CA ILE A 181 -6.22 4.39 14.67
C ILE A 181 -5.97 2.93 15.10
N TYR A 182 -5.57 2.04 14.20
CA TYR A 182 -5.51 0.60 14.50
C TYR A 182 -4.42 0.20 15.49
N PRO A 183 -3.24 0.84 15.56
CA PRO A 183 -2.30 0.62 16.67
C PRO A 183 -2.91 0.91 18.05
N ALA A 184 -3.78 1.91 18.15
CA ALA A 184 -4.51 2.18 19.39
C ALA A 184 -5.53 1.07 19.72
N LEU A 185 -6.19 0.48 18.71
CA LEU A 185 -7.04 -0.69 18.90
C LEU A 185 -6.24 -1.91 19.38
N VAL A 186 -5.06 -2.15 18.81
CA VAL A 186 -4.14 -3.23 19.27
C VAL A 186 -3.88 -3.09 20.76
N THR A 187 -3.52 -1.89 21.21
CA THR A 187 -3.28 -1.61 22.64
C THR A 187 -4.55 -1.78 23.48
N LEU A 188 -5.72 -1.30 22.98
CA LEU A 188 -7.00 -1.38 23.69
C LEU A 188 -7.45 -2.83 23.92
N PHE A 189 -7.25 -3.71 22.92
CA PHE A 189 -7.62 -5.13 23.01
C PHE A 189 -6.50 -6.01 23.59
N GLY A 190 -5.33 -5.46 23.91
CA GLY A 190 -4.21 -6.18 24.51
C GLY A 190 -3.65 -7.28 23.59
N LEU A 191 -3.64 -7.06 22.26
CA LEU A 191 -3.11 -8.04 21.34
C LEU A 191 -1.58 -8.14 21.47
N ASP A 192 -1.05 -9.36 21.45
CA ASP A 192 0.37 -9.62 21.36
C ASP A 192 0.94 -9.25 19.97
N ASP A 193 2.27 -9.28 19.82
CA ASP A 193 2.92 -8.85 18.58
C ASP A 193 2.50 -9.63 17.34
N PHE A 194 2.30 -10.95 17.47
CA PHE A 194 1.85 -11.80 16.38
C PHE A 194 0.41 -11.48 15.98
N SER A 195 -0.51 -11.48 16.95
CA SER A 195 -1.93 -11.15 16.76
C SER A 195 -2.11 -9.74 16.23
N ALA A 196 -1.34 -8.77 16.74
CA ALA A 196 -1.30 -7.40 16.23
C ALA A 196 -0.86 -7.36 14.77
N GLY A 197 0.19 -8.09 14.42
CA GLY A 197 0.67 -8.21 13.04
C GLY A 197 -0.39 -8.78 12.11
N VAL A 198 -1.06 -9.86 12.51
CA VAL A 198 -2.15 -10.46 11.73
C VAL A 198 -3.32 -9.49 11.59
N PHE A 199 -3.70 -8.78 12.65
CA PHE A 199 -4.77 -7.78 12.59
C PHE A 199 -4.43 -6.62 11.66
N LEU A 200 -3.28 -6.00 11.81
CA LEU A 200 -2.87 -4.85 10.98
C LEU A 200 -2.71 -5.23 9.50
N GLY A 201 -2.02 -6.34 9.22
CA GLY A 201 -1.85 -6.85 7.86
C GLY A 201 -3.15 -7.30 7.22
N GLY A 202 -4.06 -7.88 8.04
CA GLY A 202 -5.38 -8.33 7.66
C GLY A 202 -6.40 -7.20 7.39
N THR A 203 -6.20 -5.99 7.92
CA THR A 203 -7.21 -4.90 7.89
C THR A 203 -6.77 -3.67 7.11
N ILE A 204 -5.61 -3.09 7.33
CA ILE A 204 -5.15 -1.87 6.66
C ILE A 204 -5.05 -2.10 5.15
N HIS A 205 -5.50 -1.13 4.34
CA HIS A 205 -5.68 -1.35 2.90
C HIS A 205 -4.38 -1.31 2.11
N ASP A 206 -3.48 -0.38 2.33
CA ASP A 206 -2.25 -0.22 1.56
C ASP A 206 -1.04 -0.81 2.29
N VAL A 207 -0.09 -1.36 1.53
CA VAL A 207 1.14 -1.98 2.04
C VAL A 207 1.97 -1.01 2.87
N ALA A 208 2.09 0.23 2.40
CA ALA A 208 2.88 1.25 3.08
C ALA A 208 2.36 1.57 4.49
N GLN A 209 1.05 1.75 4.62
CA GLN A 209 0.41 2.02 5.90
C GLN A 209 0.44 0.80 6.82
N VAL A 210 0.38 -0.43 6.28
CA VAL A 210 0.59 -1.66 7.07
C VAL A 210 1.98 -1.68 7.68
N VAL A 211 3.01 -1.49 6.84
CA VAL A 211 4.41 -1.44 7.29
C VAL A 211 4.58 -0.36 8.35
N GLY A 212 4.07 0.85 8.06
CA GLY A 212 4.13 1.95 9.02
C GLY A 212 3.46 1.62 10.35
N ALA A 213 2.22 1.10 10.34
CA ALA A 213 1.49 0.74 11.54
C ALA A 213 2.16 -0.39 12.33
N GLY A 214 2.63 -1.44 11.64
CA GLY A 214 3.30 -2.58 12.27
C GLY A 214 4.58 -2.17 13.01
N TYR A 215 5.45 -1.43 12.33
CA TYR A 215 6.70 -0.94 12.95
C TYR A 215 6.51 0.21 13.94
N MET A 216 5.32 0.78 14.06
CA MET A 216 4.98 1.66 15.19
C MET A 216 4.86 0.89 16.52
N ILE A 217 4.52 -0.40 16.46
CA ILE A 217 4.33 -1.25 17.64
C ILE A 217 5.64 -1.95 17.99
N SER A 218 6.10 -2.85 17.11
CA SER A 218 7.36 -3.57 17.29
C SER A 218 7.95 -4.03 15.96
N PRO A 219 9.23 -4.41 15.90
CA PRO A 219 9.82 -5.05 14.73
C PRO A 219 9.09 -6.35 14.33
N GLU A 220 8.71 -7.18 15.31
CA GLU A 220 7.98 -8.43 15.08
C GLU A 220 6.60 -8.18 14.47
N THR A 221 5.82 -7.28 15.07
CA THR A 221 4.52 -6.85 14.51
C THR A 221 4.67 -6.31 13.08
N GLY A 222 5.75 -5.56 12.80
CA GLY A 222 6.06 -5.04 11.47
C GLY A 222 6.30 -6.14 10.45
N ASP A 223 7.09 -7.16 10.79
CA ASP A 223 7.41 -8.29 9.92
C ASP A 223 6.16 -9.15 9.65
N VAL A 224 5.42 -9.54 10.69
CA VAL A 224 4.19 -10.33 10.57
C VAL A 224 3.13 -9.57 9.77
N SER A 225 2.89 -8.29 10.07
CA SER A 225 1.90 -7.48 9.35
C SER A 225 2.23 -7.33 7.86
N THR A 226 3.51 -7.16 7.55
CA THR A 226 3.99 -7.09 6.16
C THR A 226 3.75 -8.41 5.43
N LEU A 227 4.09 -9.54 6.05
CA LEU A 227 3.90 -10.88 5.48
C LEU A 227 2.41 -11.16 5.21
N VAL A 228 1.55 -10.95 6.20
CA VAL A 228 0.09 -11.11 6.08
C VAL A 228 -0.45 -10.23 4.94
N LYS A 229 0.02 -8.99 4.86
CA LYS A 229 -0.38 -8.06 3.79
C LYS A 229 0.06 -8.53 2.41
N LEU A 230 1.25 -9.09 2.27
CA LEU A 230 1.73 -9.60 0.98
C LEU A 230 0.93 -10.82 0.51
N ILE A 231 0.46 -11.67 1.44
CA ILE A 231 -0.49 -12.76 1.13
C ILE A 231 -1.82 -12.17 0.61
N ARG A 232 -2.34 -11.11 1.24
CA ARG A 232 -3.54 -10.41 0.72
C ARG A 232 -3.31 -9.84 -0.69
N VAL A 233 -2.14 -9.24 -0.95
CA VAL A 233 -1.79 -8.73 -2.29
C VAL A 233 -1.80 -9.85 -3.32
N ALA A 234 -1.34 -11.05 -2.98
CA ALA A 234 -1.39 -12.21 -3.87
C ALA A 234 -2.83 -12.60 -4.27
N MET A 235 -3.83 -12.31 -3.40
CA MET A 235 -5.25 -12.52 -3.73
C MET A 235 -5.75 -11.64 -4.89
N LEU A 236 -4.97 -10.64 -5.32
CA LEU A 236 -5.30 -9.84 -6.49
C LEU A 236 -5.36 -10.70 -7.77
N VAL A 237 -4.51 -11.70 -7.88
CA VAL A 237 -4.46 -12.60 -9.05
C VAL A 237 -5.79 -13.34 -9.26
N PRO A 238 -6.29 -14.13 -8.29
CA PRO A 238 -7.57 -14.80 -8.45
C PRO A 238 -8.75 -13.81 -8.57
N ALA A 239 -8.71 -12.66 -7.87
CA ALA A 239 -9.76 -11.65 -7.98
C ALA A 239 -9.86 -11.05 -9.40
N VAL A 240 -8.73 -10.61 -9.98
CA VAL A 240 -8.68 -10.09 -11.36
C VAL A 240 -9.12 -11.16 -12.36
N PHE A 241 -8.71 -12.40 -12.17
CA PHE A 241 -9.12 -13.52 -13.02
C PHE A 241 -10.64 -13.73 -12.98
N LEU A 242 -11.23 -13.79 -11.78
CA LEU A 242 -12.69 -13.94 -11.61
C LEU A 242 -13.46 -12.77 -12.23
N TYR A 243 -13.01 -11.51 -12.02
CA TYR A 243 -13.66 -10.33 -12.62
C TYR A 243 -13.53 -10.34 -14.14
N SER A 244 -12.37 -10.72 -14.68
CA SER A 244 -12.18 -10.89 -16.12
C SER A 244 -13.14 -11.90 -16.70
N MET A 245 -13.38 -13.04 -16.03
CA MET A 245 -14.40 -14.02 -16.45
C MET A 245 -15.81 -13.46 -16.40
N MET A 246 -16.18 -12.75 -15.33
CA MET A 246 -17.50 -12.15 -15.15
C MET A 246 -17.84 -11.13 -16.26
N TYR A 247 -16.85 -10.33 -16.66
CA TYR A 247 -17.04 -9.25 -17.62
C TYR A 247 -16.52 -9.56 -19.04
N ARG A 248 -16.14 -10.83 -19.30
CA ARG A 248 -15.60 -11.27 -20.60
C ARG A 248 -16.47 -10.86 -21.80
N ARG A 249 -17.80 -10.99 -21.69
CA ARG A 249 -18.74 -10.63 -22.75
C ARG A 249 -18.82 -9.13 -22.98
N ALA A 250 -18.76 -8.32 -21.92
CA ALA A 250 -18.77 -6.87 -22.00
C ALA A 250 -17.47 -6.30 -22.61
N ASN A 251 -16.37 -7.04 -22.48
CA ASN A 251 -15.06 -6.68 -23.01
C ASN A 251 -14.70 -7.37 -24.34
N ALA A 252 -15.63 -8.15 -24.92
CA ALA A 252 -15.41 -8.82 -26.19
C ALA A 252 -15.16 -7.78 -27.31
N GLY A 253 -13.99 -7.88 -27.96
CA GLY A 253 -13.54 -6.92 -28.99
C GLY A 253 -12.49 -5.91 -28.53
N ARG A 254 -12.13 -5.88 -27.24
CA ARG A 254 -10.99 -5.12 -26.73
C ARG A 254 -9.78 -6.03 -26.62
N GLY A 255 -8.64 -5.59 -27.18
CA GLY A 255 -7.38 -6.33 -27.08
C GLY A 255 -7.03 -6.62 -25.61
N GLU A 256 -6.46 -7.81 -25.35
CA GLU A 256 -6.01 -8.20 -24.01
C GLU A 256 -5.01 -7.16 -23.47
N SER A 257 -5.42 -6.40 -22.46
CA SER A 257 -4.48 -5.58 -21.71
C SER A 257 -3.61 -6.53 -20.90
N LYS A 258 -2.30 -6.50 -21.15
CA LYS A 258 -1.31 -7.22 -20.30
C LYS A 258 -1.29 -6.56 -18.94
N ILE A 259 -2.14 -7.04 -18.02
CA ILE A 259 -2.13 -6.63 -16.62
C ILE A 259 -1.02 -7.42 -15.95
N ALA A 260 -0.03 -6.71 -15.40
CA ALA A 260 0.94 -7.35 -14.51
C ALA A 260 0.20 -7.81 -13.25
N LEU A 261 -0.12 -9.09 -13.18
CA LEU A 261 -0.92 -9.70 -12.11
C LEU A 261 -0.24 -9.64 -10.73
N LEU A 262 1.09 -9.70 -10.73
CA LEU A 262 1.89 -9.59 -9.50
C LEU A 262 2.79 -8.36 -9.54
N PRO A 263 2.81 -7.52 -8.48
CA PRO A 263 3.76 -6.43 -8.37
C PRO A 263 5.19 -6.94 -8.34
N GLY A 264 6.09 -6.34 -9.15
CA GLY A 264 7.48 -6.78 -9.24
C GLY A 264 8.24 -6.77 -7.90
N PHE A 265 7.93 -5.84 -7.00
CA PHE A 265 8.53 -5.80 -5.68
C PHE A 265 8.21 -7.03 -4.82
N LEU A 266 7.04 -7.66 -5.01
CA LEU A 266 6.66 -8.90 -4.32
C LEU A 266 7.55 -10.07 -4.77
N LEU A 267 7.88 -10.15 -6.06
CA LEU A 267 8.79 -11.18 -6.57
C LEU A 267 10.20 -11.00 -5.99
N VAL A 268 10.67 -9.76 -5.88
CA VAL A 268 11.97 -9.45 -5.26
C VAL A 268 11.95 -9.75 -3.76
N PHE A 269 10.86 -9.46 -3.05
CA PHE A 269 10.67 -9.84 -1.65
C PHE A 269 10.77 -11.36 -1.47
N ILE A 270 10.01 -12.14 -2.26
CA ILE A 270 10.04 -13.62 -2.21
C ILE A 270 11.46 -14.14 -2.52
N PHE A 271 12.13 -13.58 -3.49
CA PHE A 271 13.52 -13.93 -3.82
C PHE A 271 14.45 -13.75 -2.62
N PHE A 272 14.35 -12.62 -1.89
CA PHE A 272 15.16 -12.39 -0.69
C PHE A 272 14.79 -13.35 0.45
N VAL A 273 13.51 -13.65 0.67
CA VAL A 273 13.07 -14.66 1.65
C VAL A 273 13.70 -16.02 1.36
N VAL A 274 13.67 -16.45 0.09
CA VAL A 274 14.26 -17.74 -0.32
C VAL A 274 15.77 -17.75 -0.09
N ILE A 275 16.49 -16.73 -0.54
CA ILE A 275 17.96 -16.68 -0.40
C ILE A 275 18.37 -16.59 1.08
N ASN A 276 17.65 -15.81 1.90
CA ASN A 276 17.92 -15.73 3.33
C ASN A 276 17.70 -17.10 4.01
N SER A 277 16.63 -17.80 3.63
CA SER A 277 16.32 -19.13 4.16
C SER A 277 17.38 -20.20 3.83
N LEU A 278 18.13 -20.01 2.73
CA LEU A 278 19.25 -20.87 2.36
C LEU A 278 20.51 -20.60 3.19
N GLY A 279 20.52 -19.55 4.05
CA GLY A 279 21.66 -19.18 4.87
C GLY A 279 22.89 -18.68 4.07
N VAL A 280 22.69 -18.25 2.81
CA VAL A 280 23.78 -17.86 1.91
C VAL A 280 24.24 -16.41 2.17
N ILE A 281 23.36 -15.58 2.75
CA ILE A 281 23.64 -14.16 2.97
C ILE A 281 24.41 -13.99 4.29
N PRO A 282 25.62 -13.38 4.29
CA PRO A 282 26.33 -13.05 5.53
C PRO A 282 25.52 -12.09 6.41
N ALA A 283 25.57 -12.28 7.73
CA ALA A 283 24.82 -11.46 8.70
C ALA A 283 25.04 -9.93 8.52
N ILE A 284 26.27 -9.52 8.28
CA ILE A 284 26.61 -8.11 8.06
C ILE A 284 25.87 -7.51 6.83
N VAL A 285 25.60 -8.33 5.81
CA VAL A 285 24.85 -7.90 4.62
C VAL A 285 23.35 -7.83 4.95
N VAL A 286 22.83 -8.80 5.73
CA VAL A 286 21.45 -8.79 6.22
C VAL A 286 21.20 -7.52 7.04
N ASP A 287 22.08 -7.19 7.97
CA ASP A 287 21.97 -5.99 8.80
C ASP A 287 22.00 -4.71 7.97
N GLY A 288 22.94 -4.60 7.03
CA GLY A 288 23.05 -3.44 6.15
C GLY A 288 21.82 -3.24 5.24
N LEU A 289 21.28 -4.35 4.68
CA LEU A 289 20.07 -4.29 3.86
C LEU A 289 18.82 -3.99 4.69
N THR A 290 18.78 -4.45 5.94
CA THR A 290 17.71 -4.16 6.90
C THR A 290 17.71 -2.67 7.26
N ASP A 291 18.87 -2.09 7.56
CA ASP A 291 18.99 -0.66 7.85
C ASP A 291 18.61 0.19 6.62
N LEU A 292 19.06 -0.21 5.43
CA LEU A 292 18.67 0.46 4.18
C LEU A 292 17.16 0.39 3.96
N SER A 293 16.54 -0.78 4.19
CA SER A 293 15.08 -0.95 4.14
C SER A 293 14.39 0.01 5.09
N ARG A 294 14.82 0.05 6.37
CA ARG A 294 14.26 0.93 7.39
C ARG A 294 14.28 2.39 6.97
N TRP A 295 15.40 2.91 6.47
CA TRP A 295 15.50 4.29 6.01
C TRP A 295 14.63 4.57 4.79
N CYS A 296 14.57 3.64 3.84
CA CYS A 296 13.65 3.74 2.69
C CYS A 296 12.19 3.83 3.14
N LEU A 297 11.81 3.02 4.14
CA LEU A 297 10.43 3.00 4.66
C LEU A 297 10.10 4.27 5.43
N VAL A 298 10.99 4.77 6.30
CA VAL A 298 10.75 6.04 7.04
C VAL A 298 10.59 7.21 6.06
N ALA A 299 11.47 7.32 5.05
CA ALA A 299 11.36 8.36 4.03
C ALA A 299 10.07 8.22 3.19
N ALA A 300 9.68 6.99 2.86
CA ALA A 300 8.46 6.72 2.12
C ALA A 300 7.19 7.06 2.92
N ILE A 301 7.16 6.77 4.23
CA ILE A 301 6.06 7.15 5.13
C ILE A 301 5.97 8.68 5.25
N ALA A 302 7.10 9.39 5.36
CA ALA A 302 7.11 10.85 5.30
C ALA A 302 6.50 11.36 3.97
N ALA A 303 6.90 10.78 2.83
CA ALA A 303 6.36 11.13 1.52
C ALA A 303 4.84 10.85 1.42
N LEU A 304 4.36 9.76 2.00
CA LEU A 304 2.93 9.45 2.09
C LEU A 304 2.20 10.48 2.95
N GLY A 305 2.77 10.87 4.08
CA GLY A 305 2.24 11.97 4.89
C GLY A 305 2.08 13.24 4.07
N VAL A 306 3.12 13.65 3.33
CA VAL A 306 3.07 14.83 2.44
C VAL A 306 1.94 14.70 1.41
N LYS A 307 1.65 13.53 0.89
CA LYS A 307 0.56 13.29 -0.07
C LYS A 307 -0.82 13.17 0.55
N THR A 308 -0.92 13.03 1.86
CA THR A 308 -2.20 12.83 2.57
C THR A 308 -2.96 14.15 2.66
N SER A 309 -4.14 14.22 2.02
CA SER A 309 -5.03 15.38 2.05
C SER A 309 -6.46 14.94 2.33
N PHE A 310 -6.96 15.26 3.52
CA PHE A 310 -8.36 14.98 3.88
C PHE A 310 -9.38 15.82 3.09
N LYS A 311 -8.94 16.96 2.53
CA LYS A 311 -9.80 17.80 1.65
C LYS A 311 -10.26 17.03 0.41
N LYS A 312 -9.43 16.13 -0.11
CA LYS A 312 -9.76 15.30 -1.28
C LYS A 312 -10.90 14.32 -1.01
N LEU A 313 -11.09 13.89 0.23
CA LEU A 313 -12.20 13.01 0.60
C LEU A 313 -13.57 13.69 0.41
N ALA A 314 -13.67 15.00 0.64
CA ALA A 314 -14.90 15.76 0.44
C ALA A 314 -15.38 15.76 -1.03
N VAL A 315 -14.46 15.58 -1.99
CA VAL A 315 -14.77 15.55 -3.43
C VAL A 315 -15.37 14.19 -3.84
N VAL A 316 -15.10 13.13 -3.07
CA VAL A 316 -15.57 11.76 -3.37
C VAL A 316 -17.09 11.65 -3.35
N GLY A 317 -17.77 12.50 -2.57
CA GLY A 317 -19.20 12.39 -2.34
C GLY A 317 -19.52 11.42 -1.20
N TRP A 318 -20.67 11.63 -0.56
CA TRP A 318 -20.96 10.91 0.69
C TRP A 318 -21.32 9.43 0.51
N LEU A 319 -21.99 9.04 -0.60
CA LEU A 319 -22.41 7.65 -0.83
C LEU A 319 -21.23 6.68 -1.04
N PRO A 320 -20.23 6.98 -1.93
CA PRO A 320 -19.03 6.16 -2.03
C PRO A 320 -18.21 6.12 -0.73
N VAL A 321 -18.17 7.21 0.03
CA VAL A 321 -17.47 7.24 1.32
C VAL A 321 -18.15 6.30 2.31
N VAL A 322 -19.48 6.36 2.45
CA VAL A 322 -20.24 5.45 3.33
C VAL A 322 -20.03 4.00 2.93
N LEU A 323 -20.04 3.69 1.63
CA LEU A 323 -19.76 2.35 1.13
C LEU A 323 -18.39 1.86 1.60
N MET A 324 -17.32 2.62 1.33
CA MET A 324 -15.94 2.24 1.70
C MET A 324 -15.73 2.20 3.21
N VAL A 325 -16.37 3.06 3.99
CA VAL A 325 -16.33 3.02 5.46
C VAL A 325 -17.01 1.74 5.97
N ALA A 326 -18.19 1.38 5.43
CA ALA A 326 -18.89 0.16 5.82
C ALA A 326 -18.04 -1.10 5.53
N GLU A 327 -17.41 -1.15 4.35
CA GLU A 327 -16.48 -2.22 3.97
C GLU A 327 -15.26 -2.28 4.91
N THR A 328 -14.68 -1.13 5.24
CA THR A 328 -13.52 -1.02 6.14
C THR A 328 -13.86 -1.46 7.56
N VAL A 329 -15.01 -1.01 8.09
CA VAL A 329 -15.48 -1.42 9.43
C VAL A 329 -15.81 -2.91 9.45
N PHE A 330 -16.49 -3.42 8.42
CA PHE A 330 -16.76 -4.85 8.30
C PHE A 330 -15.47 -5.68 8.31
N LEU A 331 -14.50 -5.32 7.50
CA LEU A 331 -13.21 -6.00 7.43
C LEU A 331 -12.46 -5.94 8.77
N CYS A 332 -12.44 -4.76 9.41
CA CYS A 332 -11.83 -4.57 10.72
C CYS A 332 -12.47 -5.49 11.79
N MET A 333 -13.80 -5.49 11.88
CA MET A 333 -14.52 -6.31 12.85
C MET A 333 -14.35 -7.81 12.59
N LEU A 334 -14.41 -8.23 11.33
CA LEU A 334 -14.22 -9.64 10.96
C LEU A 334 -12.84 -10.15 11.37
N VAL A 335 -11.78 -9.42 10.99
CA VAL A 335 -10.40 -9.82 11.30
C VAL A 335 -10.15 -9.76 12.80
N LEU A 336 -10.62 -8.71 13.49
CA LEU A 336 -10.48 -8.58 14.95
C LEU A 336 -11.14 -9.75 15.69
N LEU A 337 -12.36 -10.13 15.30
CA LEU A 337 -13.05 -11.29 15.88
C LEU A 337 -12.27 -12.59 15.66
N VAL A 338 -11.73 -12.79 14.43
CA VAL A 338 -10.94 -13.99 14.16
C VAL A 338 -9.65 -13.99 14.99
N VAL A 339 -8.98 -12.85 15.12
CA VAL A 339 -7.76 -12.73 15.92
C VAL A 339 -8.04 -13.01 17.41
N ILE A 340 -9.08 -12.46 17.97
CA ILE A 340 -9.42 -12.64 19.42
C ILE A 340 -9.83 -14.08 19.76
N PHE A 341 -10.55 -14.77 18.85
CA PHE A 341 -11.15 -16.08 19.17
C PHE A 341 -10.39 -17.28 18.60
N PHE A 342 -9.53 -17.11 17.60
CA PHE A 342 -8.90 -18.21 16.87
C PHE A 342 -7.38 -18.11 16.75
N ILE A 343 -6.80 -16.99 17.06
CA ILE A 343 -5.34 -16.74 17.04
C ILE A 343 -4.85 -16.34 18.43
#